data_790d57d6b7e8a7fb5985e75f94a0c241
#
_entry.id   790d57d6b7e8a7fb5985e75f94a0c241
#
_cell.length_a   1.000
_cell.length_b   1.000
_cell.length_c   1.000
_cell.angle_alpha   90.00
_cell.angle_beta   90.00
_cell.angle_gamma   90.00
#
_symmetry.space_group_name_H-M   'P 1'
#
loop_
_entity.id
_entity.type
_entity.pdbx_description
1 polymer ?
#
loop_
_entity_poly.entity_id
_entity_poly.type
_entity_poly.pdbx_seq_one_letter_code
_entity_poly.pdbx_strand_id
1 'polypeptide(L)'
;MLIRSQDKETLINFDNSIVINIIDIEGIVKIICSYSCEDYIVGHYSTKAKALKVLDMIEEAYTKTGFAKAIVSEMAKVLGGASAGIDDELAKSAGEALVKLMCFQMPADNEVEV
;
A
#
# COMPACT_ATOMS: atom_id res chain seq x y z
N MET A 1 -5.66 -1.33 2.58
CA MET A 1 -4.51 -0.47 2.23
C MET A 1 -4.93 0.56 1.20
N LEU A 2 -4.48 1.77 1.35
CA LEU A 2 -4.62 2.82 0.35
C LEU A 2 -3.35 2.91 -0.50
N ILE A 3 -3.52 3.18 -1.78
CA ILE A 3 -2.40 3.48 -2.69
C ILE A 3 -2.54 4.93 -3.13
N ARG A 4 -1.52 5.72 -2.89
CA ARG A 4 -1.45 7.08 -3.41
C ARG A 4 -0.66 7.06 -4.72
N SER A 5 -1.22 7.67 -5.77
CA SER A 5 -0.59 7.73 -7.08
C SER A 5 0.77 8.45 -7.04
N GLN A 6 1.56 8.24 -8.09
CA GLN A 6 2.90 8.82 -8.21
C GLN A 6 2.85 10.37 -8.19
N ASP A 7 1.84 10.97 -8.81
CA ASP A 7 1.61 12.42 -8.79
C ASP A 7 0.99 12.92 -7.49
N LYS A 8 0.64 12.03 -6.57
CA LYS A 8 0.03 12.33 -5.26
C LYS A 8 -1.39 12.86 -5.32
N GLU A 9 -2.02 12.90 -6.48
CA GLU A 9 -3.34 13.48 -6.66
C GLU A 9 -4.49 12.47 -6.52
N THR A 10 -4.20 11.17 -6.55
CA THR A 10 -5.23 10.12 -6.50
C THR A 10 -4.94 9.14 -5.36
N LEU A 11 -5.97 8.83 -4.59
CA LEU A 11 -5.95 7.77 -3.58
C LEU A 11 -6.87 6.65 -4.04
N ILE A 12 -6.40 5.41 -3.98
CA ILE A 12 -7.16 4.23 -4.36
C ILE A 12 -7.24 3.29 -3.16
N ASN A 13 -8.45 2.82 -2.87
CA ASN A 13 -8.66 1.80 -1.85
C ASN A 13 -8.39 0.42 -2.45
N PHE A 14 -7.25 -0.14 -2.13
CA PHE A 14 -6.80 -1.42 -2.69
C PHE A 14 -7.60 -2.62 -2.17
N ASP A 15 -8.33 -2.47 -1.08
CA ASP A 15 -9.13 -3.56 -0.50
C ASP A 15 -10.42 -3.85 -1.28
N ASN A 16 -10.78 -3.03 -2.26
CA ASN A 16 -12.03 -3.12 -3.03
C ASN A 16 -11.89 -3.89 -4.35
N SER A 17 -11.27 -5.07 -4.34
CA SER A 17 -11.20 -5.98 -5.50
C SER A 17 -10.61 -5.34 -6.74
N ILE A 18 -9.48 -4.69 -6.58
CA ILE A 18 -8.78 -3.98 -7.65
C ILE A 18 -7.80 -4.93 -8.33
N VAL A 19 -7.73 -4.83 -9.64
CA VAL A 19 -6.68 -5.47 -10.43
C VAL A 19 -5.61 -4.44 -10.73
N ILE A 20 -4.34 -4.78 -10.46
CA ILE A 20 -3.19 -3.95 -10.82
C ILE A 20 -2.50 -4.60 -12.01
N ASN A 21 -2.31 -3.83 -13.08
CA ASN A 21 -1.65 -4.29 -14.28
C ASN A 21 -0.53 -3.34 -14.70
N ILE A 22 0.48 -3.93 -15.33
CA ILE A 22 1.49 -3.17 -16.07
C ILE A 22 1.08 -3.16 -17.53
N ILE A 23 1.03 -1.97 -18.10
CA ILE A 23 0.83 -1.76 -19.54
C ILE A 23 2.11 -1.19 -20.11
N ASP A 24 2.65 -1.86 -21.12
CA ASP A 24 3.82 -1.42 -21.88
C ASP A 24 3.40 -1.27 -23.34
N ILE A 25 3.13 -0.04 -23.76
CA ILE A 25 2.76 0.28 -25.14
C ILE A 25 3.75 1.30 -25.67
N GLU A 26 4.44 0.92 -26.74
CA GLU A 26 5.40 1.78 -27.46
C GLU A 26 6.48 2.38 -26.53
N GLY A 27 6.95 1.60 -25.56
CA GLY A 27 7.98 2.04 -24.62
C GLY A 27 7.46 2.87 -23.46
N ILE A 28 6.16 3.17 -23.43
CA ILE A 28 5.52 3.85 -22.31
C ILE A 28 5.01 2.80 -21.34
N VAL A 29 5.61 2.73 -20.17
CA VAL A 29 5.27 1.76 -19.11
C VAL A 29 4.45 2.44 -18.04
N LYS A 30 3.26 1.91 -17.81
CA LYS A 30 2.34 2.44 -16.80
C LYS A 30 1.87 1.32 -15.87
N ILE A 31 1.65 1.67 -14.61
CA ILE A 31 0.91 0.81 -13.69
C ILE A 31 -0.49 1.39 -13.56
N ILE A 32 -1.48 0.55 -13.82
CA ILE A 32 -2.89 0.92 -13.69
C ILE A 32 -3.58 0.04 -12.66
N CYS A 33 -4.49 0.67 -11.93
CA CYS A 33 -5.45 -0.01 -11.05
C CYS A 33 -6.81 0.02 -11.73
N SER A 34 -7.42 -1.14 -11.88
CA SER A 34 -8.75 -1.27 -12.49
C SER A 34 -9.79 -1.59 -11.42
N TYR A 35 -10.87 -0.84 -11.42
CA TYR A 35 -11.98 -1.01 -10.51
C TYR A 35 -13.29 -0.80 -11.26
N SER A 36 -14.16 -1.81 -11.24
CA SER A 36 -15.53 -1.70 -11.80
C SER A 36 -15.59 -1.06 -13.19
N CYS A 37 -14.79 -1.54 -14.15
CA CYS A 37 -14.71 -1.05 -15.52
C CYS A 37 -14.02 0.31 -15.71
N GLU A 38 -13.45 0.88 -14.67
CA GLU A 38 -12.65 2.09 -14.74
C GLU A 38 -11.19 1.79 -14.48
N ASP A 39 -10.30 2.41 -15.24
CA ASP A 39 -8.86 2.26 -15.10
C ASP A 39 -8.24 3.56 -14.60
N TYR A 40 -7.39 3.44 -13.59
CA TYR A 40 -6.69 4.59 -13.01
C TYR A 40 -5.19 4.39 -13.17
N ILE A 41 -4.51 5.34 -13.77
CA ILE A 41 -3.06 5.33 -13.88
C ILE A 41 -2.49 5.77 -12.53
N VAL A 42 -1.71 4.90 -11.89
CA VAL A 42 -1.10 5.23 -10.59
C VAL A 42 0.38 5.58 -10.70
N GLY A 43 1.02 5.22 -11.81
CA GLY A 43 2.41 5.58 -12.02
C GLY A 43 2.90 5.35 -13.44
N HIS A 44 3.95 6.06 -13.80
CA HIS A 44 4.69 5.92 -15.06
C HIS A 44 6.14 5.57 -14.73
N TYR A 45 6.69 4.57 -15.42
CA TYR A 45 8.05 4.13 -15.20
C TYR A 45 8.81 4.04 -16.52
N SER A 46 10.11 4.25 -16.46
CA SER A 46 10.94 4.26 -17.67
C SER A 46 11.17 2.87 -18.25
N THR A 47 11.07 1.82 -17.43
CA THR A 47 11.26 0.43 -17.87
C THR A 47 10.24 -0.49 -17.23
N LYS A 48 9.96 -1.61 -17.90
CA LYS A 48 9.11 -2.66 -17.37
C LYS A 48 9.71 -3.29 -16.11
N ALA A 49 11.05 -3.38 -16.03
CA ALA A 49 11.74 -3.91 -14.86
C ALA A 49 11.44 -3.07 -13.62
N LYS A 50 11.45 -1.74 -13.75
CA LYS A 50 11.07 -0.84 -12.65
C LYS A 50 9.62 -1.02 -12.23
N ALA A 51 8.71 -1.12 -13.19
CA ALA A 51 7.29 -1.36 -12.91
C ALA A 51 7.07 -2.68 -12.18
N LEU A 52 7.75 -3.75 -12.58
CA LEU A 52 7.69 -5.04 -11.89
C LEU A 52 8.20 -4.93 -10.45
N LYS A 53 9.29 -4.20 -10.25
CA LYS A 53 9.82 -3.94 -8.91
C LYS A 53 8.79 -3.23 -8.03
N VAL A 54 8.09 -2.26 -8.58
CA VAL A 54 7.02 -1.55 -7.86
C VAL A 54 5.86 -2.47 -7.52
N LEU A 55 5.47 -3.38 -8.41
CA LEU A 55 4.46 -4.39 -8.09
C LEU A 55 4.89 -5.27 -6.91
N ASP A 56 6.16 -5.69 -6.88
CA ASP A 56 6.69 -6.45 -5.76
C ASP A 56 6.63 -5.65 -4.45
N MET A 57 6.93 -4.36 -4.52
CA MET A 57 6.83 -3.46 -3.37
C MET A 57 5.39 -3.33 -2.87
N ILE A 58 4.43 -3.23 -3.77
CA ILE A 58 3.01 -3.17 -3.42
C ILE A 58 2.56 -4.47 -2.77
N GLU A 59 2.92 -5.60 -3.34
CA GLU A 59 2.62 -6.93 -2.79
C GLU A 59 3.17 -7.07 -1.37
N GLU A 60 4.43 -6.70 -1.17
CA GLU A 60 5.07 -6.73 0.14
C GLU A 60 4.36 -5.82 1.14
N ALA A 61 4.04 -4.59 0.75
CA ALA A 61 3.33 -3.64 1.60
C ALA A 61 1.94 -4.15 1.99
N TYR A 62 1.20 -4.72 1.05
CA TYR A 62 -0.12 -5.28 1.31
C TYR A 62 -0.05 -6.46 2.28
N THR A 63 0.91 -7.35 2.08
CA THR A 63 1.13 -8.51 2.96
C THR A 63 1.49 -8.07 4.37
N LYS A 64 2.39 -7.09 4.52
CA LYS A 64 2.75 -6.54 5.82
C LYS A 64 1.57 -5.87 6.52
N THR A 65 0.76 -5.14 5.78
CA THR A 65 -0.45 -4.49 6.32
C THR A 65 -1.45 -5.51 6.84
N GLY A 66 -1.70 -6.57 6.09
CA GLY A 66 -2.58 -7.66 6.51
C GLY A 66 -2.08 -8.37 7.76
N PHE A 67 -0.79 -8.65 7.82
CA PHE A 67 -0.15 -9.26 8.99
C PHE A 67 -0.23 -8.36 10.22
N ALA A 68 0.06 -7.06 10.06
CA ALA A 68 -0.03 -6.10 11.15
C ALA A 68 -1.46 -5.97 11.69
N LYS A 69 -2.46 -5.93 10.82
CA LYS A 69 -3.88 -5.91 11.23
C LYS A 69 -4.26 -7.16 12.00
N ALA A 70 -3.79 -8.33 11.58
CA ALA A 70 -4.07 -9.60 12.27
C ALA A 70 -3.45 -9.61 13.67
N ILE A 71 -2.20 -9.17 13.82
CA ILE A 71 -1.53 -9.10 15.11
C ILE A 71 -2.25 -8.12 16.04
N VAL A 72 -2.60 -6.93 15.57
CA VAL A 72 -3.30 -5.92 16.37
C VAL A 72 -4.65 -6.46 16.83
N SER A 73 -5.38 -7.15 15.96
CA SER A 73 -6.66 -7.77 16.29
C SER A 73 -6.52 -8.83 17.41
N GLU A 74 -5.52 -9.70 17.31
CA GLU A 74 -5.27 -10.72 18.33
C GLU A 74 -4.81 -10.10 19.65
N MET A 75 -3.95 -9.10 19.61
CA MET A 75 -3.52 -8.38 20.80
C MET A 75 -4.70 -7.67 21.47
N ALA A 76 -5.60 -7.08 20.71
CA ALA A 76 -6.79 -6.44 21.24
C ALA A 76 -7.70 -7.44 21.95
N LYS A 77 -7.84 -8.66 21.44
CA LYS A 77 -8.60 -9.73 22.10
C LYS A 77 -7.97 -10.16 23.41
N VAL A 78 -6.65 -10.28 23.44
CA VAL A 78 -5.89 -10.67 24.66
C VAL A 78 -5.92 -9.54 25.71
N LEU A 79 -5.77 -8.29 25.28
CA LEU A 79 -5.72 -7.12 26.15
C LEU A 79 -7.09 -6.53 26.47
N GLY A 80 -8.14 -6.94 25.76
CA GLY A 80 -9.51 -6.45 25.97
C GLY A 80 -10.11 -6.76 27.33
N GLY A 81 -9.48 -7.67 28.10
CA GLY A 81 -9.83 -7.93 29.51
C GLY A 81 -8.95 -7.21 30.52
N ALA A 82 -7.88 -6.55 30.09
CA ALA A 82 -6.94 -5.85 30.95
C ALA A 82 -6.79 -4.41 30.48
N SER A 83 -7.77 -3.59 30.75
CA SER A 83 -7.78 -2.18 30.34
C SER A 83 -6.82 -1.28 31.11
N ALA A 84 -6.04 -1.83 32.03
CA ALA A 84 -5.22 -1.05 32.93
C ALA A 84 -3.72 -1.27 32.66
N GLY A 85 -3.17 -0.75 31.57
CA GLY A 85 -1.73 -0.88 31.43
C GLY A 85 -1.14 -0.53 30.08
N ILE A 86 -1.95 -0.10 29.13
CA ILE A 86 -1.40 0.41 27.88
C ILE A 86 -1.14 1.91 28.08
N ASP A 87 0.13 2.26 28.07
CA ASP A 87 0.56 3.65 28.03
C ASP A 87 -0.05 4.32 26.79
N ASP A 88 -0.66 5.48 26.96
CA ASP A 88 -1.25 6.26 25.88
C ASP A 88 -0.23 6.58 24.77
N GLU A 89 1.03 6.81 25.16
CA GLU A 89 2.12 7.04 24.19
C GLU A 89 2.40 5.81 23.34
N LEU A 90 2.39 4.62 23.95
CA LEU A 90 2.60 3.37 23.21
C LEU A 90 1.46 3.09 22.25
N ALA A 91 0.23 3.30 22.68
CA ALA A 91 -0.95 3.13 21.83
C ALA A 91 -0.95 4.11 20.68
N LYS A 92 -0.57 5.37 20.91
CA LYS A 92 -0.44 6.39 19.88
C LYS A 92 0.66 6.04 18.90
N SER A 93 1.83 5.63 19.38
CA SER A 93 2.97 5.22 18.55
C SER A 93 2.63 4.02 17.66
N ALA A 94 1.96 3.01 18.23
CA ALA A 94 1.50 1.84 17.48
C ALA A 94 0.46 2.22 16.42
N GLY A 95 -0.47 3.11 16.76
CA GLY A 95 -1.47 3.62 15.84
C GLY A 95 -0.85 4.38 14.67
N GLU A 96 0.12 5.24 14.94
CA GLU A 96 0.85 5.99 13.90
C GLU A 96 1.62 5.05 12.96
N ALA A 97 2.28 4.03 13.51
CA ALA A 97 2.98 3.03 12.71
C ALA A 97 2.02 2.24 11.82
N LEU A 98 0.85 1.86 12.35
CA LEU A 98 -0.18 1.16 11.58
C LEU A 98 -0.73 2.03 10.45
N VAL A 99 -0.99 3.32 10.72
CA VAL A 99 -1.46 4.26 9.69
C VAL A 99 -0.45 4.38 8.55
N LYS A 100 0.83 4.44 8.84
CA LYS A 100 1.89 4.47 7.82
C LYS A 100 1.89 3.21 6.95
N LEU A 101 1.63 2.04 7.55
CA LEU A 101 1.53 0.78 6.82
C LEU A 101 0.26 0.68 5.97
N MET A 102 -0.78 1.46 6.28
CA MET A 102 -2.05 1.42 5.56
C MET A 102 -2.08 2.27 4.30
N CYS A 103 -1.07 3.09 4.07
CA CYS A 103 -0.98 3.92 2.87
C CYS A 103 0.36 3.68 2.17
N PHE A 104 0.30 3.21 0.93
CA PHE A 104 1.45 3.00 0.08
C PHE A 104 1.57 4.17 -0.90
N GLN A 105 2.69 4.89 -0.85
CA GLN A 105 3.00 5.92 -1.84
C GLN A 105 3.73 5.30 -3.02
N MET A 106 3.18 5.46 -4.22
CA MET A 106 3.86 5.03 -5.44
C MET A 106 5.18 5.79 -5.57
N PRO A 107 6.31 5.07 -5.71
CA PRO A 107 7.61 5.74 -5.82
C PRO A 107 7.77 6.46 -7.15
N ALA A 108 8.59 7.50 -7.17
CA ALA A 108 8.99 8.16 -8.41
C ALA A 108 9.92 7.23 -9.22
N ASP A 109 10.00 7.45 -10.52
CA ASP A 109 10.81 6.61 -11.41
C ASP A 109 12.28 6.55 -10.98
N ASN A 110 12.83 7.68 -10.54
CA ASN A 110 14.23 7.75 -10.09
C ASN A 110 14.47 7.14 -8.71
N GLU A 111 13.41 6.85 -7.96
CA GLU A 111 13.51 6.20 -6.65
C GLU A 111 13.55 4.67 -6.76
N VAL A 112 13.26 4.11 -7.93
CA VAL A 112 13.22 2.67 -8.16
C VAL A 112 14.55 2.22 -8.75
N GLU A 113 15.28 1.41 -7.98
CA GLU A 113 16.52 0.79 -8.42
C GLU A 113 16.27 -0.64 -8.89
N VAL A 114 16.84 -1.00 -10.02
CA VAL A 114 16.72 -2.34 -10.62
C VAL A 114 18.06 -3.01 -10.72
#